data_62fb9e7493f9133ab09b8d1f9aaf4068
#
_entry.id   62fb9e7493f9133ab09b8d1f9aaf4068
#
_cell.length_a   1.000
_cell.length_b   1.000
_cell.length_c   1.000
_cell.angle_alpha   90.00
_cell.angle_beta   90.00
_cell.angle_gamma   90.00
#
_symmetry.space_group_name_H-M   'P 1'
#
loop_
_entity.id
_entity.type
_entity.pdbx_description
1 polymer ?
#
loop_
_entity_poly.entity_id
_entity_poly.type
_entity_poly.pdbx_seq_one_letter_code
_entity_poly.pdbx_strand_id
1 'polypeptide(L)'
;MRKTTINKTIISFRSALLTLLFVTTNSIQAQEYRETPPLTFRPLLQELGTELIQGKKGSIVAIDPATGEVLCMVTNSPTGPNDALAIATAYPPGSAIKPAQALVFLSEGIVKPDTKIACHDGFRDGNIKVKCHPHYSPEALAGALAVSCNTWFLKSYLSMLNNTQKYGSKEKAVT
;
A
#
# COMPACT_ATOMS: atom_id res chain seq x y z
N MET A 1 11.84 -37.61 70.86
CA MET A 1 12.32 -37.04 69.62
C MET A 1 11.46 -37.49 68.45
N ARG A 2 10.27 -36.90 68.23
CA ARG A 2 9.39 -37.19 67.10
C ARG A 2 8.41 -36.03 66.91
N LYS A 3 8.86 -34.83 66.55
CA LYS A 3 7.93 -33.71 66.19
C LYS A 3 8.46 -32.78 65.08
N THR A 4 9.60 -33.06 64.44
CA THR A 4 10.18 -32.09 63.49
C THR A 4 10.10 -32.48 62.02
N THR A 5 9.64 -33.71 61.68
CA THR A 5 9.65 -34.22 60.30
C THR A 5 8.36 -33.92 59.53
N ILE A 6 7.23 -33.73 60.23
CA ILE A 6 5.91 -33.56 59.61
C ILE A 6 5.74 -32.12 59.03
N ASN A 7 6.38 -31.11 59.65
CA ASN A 7 6.19 -29.73 59.20
C ASN A 7 6.95 -29.38 57.91
N LYS A 8 8.07 -30.03 57.60
CA LYS A 8 8.80 -29.77 56.37
C LYS A 8 8.15 -30.32 55.14
N THR A 9 7.48 -31.44 55.23
CA THR A 9 6.78 -32.07 54.10
C THR A 9 5.52 -31.29 53.72
N ILE A 10 4.79 -30.77 54.71
CA ILE A 10 3.56 -30.00 54.50
C ILE A 10 3.89 -28.62 53.87
N ILE A 11 4.98 -27.98 54.26
CA ILE A 11 5.40 -26.69 53.66
C ILE A 11 5.86 -26.87 52.23
N SER A 12 6.54 -27.98 51.91
CA SER A 12 6.96 -28.30 50.54
C SER A 12 5.74 -28.57 49.62
N PHE A 13 4.73 -29.24 50.09
CA PHE A 13 3.51 -29.49 49.31
C PHE A 13 2.68 -28.23 49.06
N ARG A 14 2.58 -27.34 50.06
CA ARG A 14 1.90 -26.04 49.88
C ARG A 14 2.60 -25.12 48.92
N SER A 15 3.95 -25.07 48.97
CA SER A 15 4.74 -24.27 48.01
C SER A 15 4.64 -24.82 46.57
N ALA A 16 4.69 -26.14 46.41
CA ALA A 16 4.54 -26.77 45.11
C ALA A 16 3.13 -26.55 44.50
N LEU A 17 2.08 -26.63 45.34
CA LEU A 17 0.71 -26.39 44.89
C LEU A 17 0.46 -24.92 44.51
N LEU A 18 1.01 -23.96 45.27
CA LEU A 18 0.94 -22.54 44.94
C LEU A 18 1.69 -22.23 43.66
N THR A 19 2.86 -22.82 43.43
CA THR A 19 3.65 -22.61 42.19
C THR A 19 2.92 -23.21 41.00
N LEU A 20 2.28 -24.38 41.14
CA LEU A 20 1.50 -25.01 40.08
C LEU A 20 0.25 -24.17 39.71
N LEU A 21 -0.45 -23.62 40.71
CA LEU A 21 -1.59 -22.70 40.49
C LEU A 21 -1.16 -21.40 39.82
N PHE A 22 0.03 -20.87 40.14
CA PHE A 22 0.54 -19.63 39.51
C PHE A 22 0.95 -19.84 38.06
N VAL A 23 1.51 -21.02 37.73
CA VAL A 23 1.90 -21.35 36.34
C VAL A 23 0.66 -21.61 35.49
N THR A 24 -0.39 -22.25 36.03
CA THR A 24 -1.62 -22.51 35.28
C THR A 24 -2.44 -21.24 35.04
N THR A 25 -2.46 -20.28 35.97
CA THR A 25 -3.17 -19.01 35.80
C THR A 25 -2.47 -18.09 34.79
N ASN A 26 -1.14 -18.09 34.73
CA ASN A 26 -0.39 -17.33 33.71
C ASN A 26 -0.50 -17.93 32.30
N SER A 27 -0.71 -19.25 32.20
CA SER A 27 -0.94 -19.92 30.90
C SER A 27 -2.32 -19.66 30.31
N ILE A 28 -3.31 -19.35 31.16
CA ILE A 28 -4.69 -19.07 30.73
C ILE A 28 -4.86 -17.62 30.30
N GLN A 29 -4.03 -16.69 30.81
CA GLN A 29 -4.07 -15.27 30.39
C GLN A 29 -3.32 -14.96 29.08
N ALA A 30 -2.55 -15.89 28.52
CA ALA A 30 -1.78 -15.68 27.29
C ALA A 30 -2.57 -15.97 26.00
N GLN A 31 -3.79 -16.43 26.12
CA GLN A 31 -4.71 -16.61 24.98
C GLN A 31 -5.70 -15.45 24.94
N GLU A 32 -5.16 -14.22 24.85
CA GLU A 32 -5.95 -13.10 24.38
C GLU A 32 -6.41 -13.45 22.96
N TYR A 33 -7.67 -13.83 22.86
CA TYR A 33 -8.34 -14.09 21.60
C TYR A 33 -8.25 -12.79 20.82
N ARG A 34 -7.25 -12.66 19.93
CA ARG A 34 -7.28 -11.62 18.92
C ARG A 34 -8.50 -11.92 18.08
N GLU A 35 -9.60 -11.29 18.41
CA GLU A 35 -10.75 -11.26 17.52
C GLU A 35 -10.21 -10.79 16.17
N THR A 36 -10.18 -11.67 15.19
CA THR A 36 -9.91 -11.28 13.83
C THR A 36 -10.96 -10.24 13.49
N PRO A 37 -10.56 -9.02 13.09
CA PRO A 37 -11.55 -8.00 12.76
C PRO A 37 -12.53 -8.58 11.74
N PRO A 38 -13.83 -8.28 11.85
CA PRO A 38 -14.81 -8.81 10.92
C PRO A 38 -14.41 -8.45 9.50
N LEU A 39 -14.55 -9.40 8.57
CA LEU A 39 -14.29 -9.15 7.17
C LEU A 39 -15.25 -8.06 6.67
N THR A 40 -14.69 -7.02 6.07
CA THR A 40 -15.44 -5.88 5.53
C THR A 40 -15.94 -6.14 4.10
N PHE A 41 -15.67 -7.33 3.57
CA PHE A 41 -16.05 -7.70 2.20
C PHE A 41 -17.56 -7.63 1.98
N ARG A 42 -17.95 -7.02 0.88
CA ARG A 42 -19.33 -6.97 0.41
C ARG A 42 -19.59 -8.15 -0.55
N PRO A 43 -20.50 -9.10 -0.21
CA PRO A 43 -20.70 -10.31 -1.02
C PRO A 43 -20.93 -10.05 -2.50
N LEU A 44 -21.78 -9.08 -2.83
CA LEU A 44 -22.07 -8.71 -4.23
C LEU A 44 -20.84 -8.17 -4.98
N LEU A 45 -19.96 -7.41 -4.30
CA LEU A 45 -18.73 -6.92 -4.92
C LEU A 45 -17.71 -8.04 -5.11
N GLN A 46 -17.66 -8.99 -4.16
CA GLN A 46 -16.80 -10.17 -4.25
C GLN A 46 -17.24 -11.06 -5.44
N GLU A 47 -18.54 -11.31 -5.58
CA GLU A 47 -19.11 -12.07 -6.70
C GLU A 47 -18.81 -11.40 -8.05
N LEU A 48 -19.12 -10.12 -8.16
CA LEU A 48 -18.85 -9.32 -9.37
C LEU A 48 -17.35 -9.33 -9.71
N GLY A 49 -16.49 -9.11 -8.72
CA GLY A 49 -15.04 -9.14 -8.91
C GLY A 49 -14.56 -10.51 -9.40
N THR A 50 -15.12 -11.59 -8.86
CA THR A 50 -14.82 -12.97 -9.27
C THR A 50 -15.24 -13.23 -10.72
N GLU A 51 -16.40 -12.74 -11.13
CA GLU A 51 -16.87 -12.83 -12.51
C GLU A 51 -15.96 -12.05 -13.48
N LEU A 52 -15.65 -10.78 -13.15
CA LEU A 52 -14.88 -9.89 -14.01
C LEU A 52 -13.42 -10.34 -14.21
N ILE A 53 -12.84 -11.07 -13.24
CA ILE A 53 -11.45 -11.53 -13.33
C ILE A 53 -11.30 -12.88 -14.04
N GLN A 54 -12.38 -13.58 -14.34
CA GLN A 54 -12.33 -14.88 -15.01
C GLN A 54 -11.55 -14.79 -16.32
N GLY A 55 -10.68 -15.78 -16.57
CA GLY A 55 -9.84 -15.83 -17.76
C GLY A 55 -8.71 -14.80 -17.82
N LYS A 56 -8.54 -13.96 -16.80
CA LYS A 56 -7.48 -12.95 -16.72
C LYS A 56 -6.53 -13.28 -15.57
N LYS A 57 -5.27 -12.82 -15.65
CA LYS A 57 -4.31 -12.89 -14.54
C LYS A 57 -4.24 -11.53 -13.85
N GLY A 58 -4.36 -11.51 -12.53
CA GLY A 58 -4.25 -10.27 -11.75
C GLY A 58 -5.10 -10.27 -10.51
N SER A 59 -5.44 -9.07 -10.04
CA SER A 59 -6.28 -8.85 -8.87
C SER A 59 -7.24 -7.69 -9.09
N ILE A 60 -8.37 -7.73 -8.37
CA ILE A 60 -9.30 -6.62 -8.22
C ILE A 60 -9.42 -6.35 -6.72
N VAL A 61 -9.14 -5.11 -6.30
CA VAL A 61 -9.28 -4.67 -4.92
C VAL A 61 -10.13 -3.41 -4.91
N ALA A 62 -11.19 -3.41 -4.12
CA ALA A 62 -12.02 -2.24 -3.88
C ALA A 62 -11.89 -1.80 -2.42
N ILE A 63 -11.62 -0.52 -2.22
CA ILE A 63 -11.41 0.07 -0.89
C ILE A 63 -12.36 1.26 -0.75
N ASP A 64 -13.03 1.36 0.40
CA ASP A 64 -13.77 2.56 0.77
C ASP A 64 -12.78 3.69 1.10
N PRO A 65 -12.77 4.80 0.35
CA PRO A 65 -11.80 5.88 0.59
C PRO A 65 -12.06 6.66 1.88
N ALA A 66 -13.27 6.58 2.45
CA ALA A 66 -13.60 7.27 3.69
C ALA A 66 -13.15 6.51 4.93
N THR A 67 -13.21 5.18 4.90
CA THR A 67 -12.93 4.31 6.05
C THR A 67 -11.62 3.54 5.91
N GLY A 68 -11.15 3.31 4.67
CA GLY A 68 -10.03 2.42 4.37
C GLY A 68 -10.41 0.94 4.38
N GLU A 69 -11.69 0.60 4.57
CA GLU A 69 -12.16 -0.77 4.55
C GLU A 69 -11.99 -1.41 3.17
N VAL A 70 -11.50 -2.64 3.14
CA VAL A 70 -11.43 -3.44 1.91
C VAL A 70 -12.79 -4.08 1.67
N LEU A 71 -13.49 -3.63 0.63
CA LEU A 71 -14.84 -4.07 0.29
C LEU A 71 -14.85 -5.29 -0.63
N CYS A 72 -13.80 -5.47 -1.40
CA CYS A 72 -13.61 -6.61 -2.30
C CYS A 72 -12.11 -6.87 -2.48
N MET A 73 -11.71 -8.12 -2.50
CA MET A 73 -10.38 -8.55 -2.90
C MET A 73 -10.48 -9.91 -3.58
N VAL A 74 -10.27 -9.94 -4.88
CA VAL A 74 -10.26 -11.17 -5.68
C VAL A 74 -8.99 -11.23 -6.51
N THR A 75 -8.47 -12.43 -6.67
CA THR A 75 -7.26 -12.70 -7.44
C THR A 75 -7.49 -13.88 -8.38
N ASN A 76 -6.82 -13.88 -9.51
CA ASN A 76 -6.79 -15.03 -10.41
C ASN A 76 -5.44 -15.18 -11.08
N SER A 77 -4.99 -16.43 -11.24
CA SER A 77 -3.78 -16.77 -11.98
C SER A 77 -3.93 -18.16 -12.61
N PRO A 78 -3.04 -18.55 -13.53
CA PRO A 78 -3.06 -19.89 -14.11
C PRO A 78 -2.98 -21.05 -13.11
N THR A 79 -2.43 -20.78 -11.91
CA THR A 79 -2.30 -21.75 -10.82
C THR A 79 -3.41 -21.60 -9.76
N GLY A 80 -4.44 -20.81 -10.02
CA GLY A 80 -5.54 -20.50 -9.10
C GLY A 80 -5.36 -19.18 -8.35
N PRO A 81 -6.27 -18.88 -7.41
CA PRO A 81 -6.20 -17.65 -6.60
C PRO A 81 -4.89 -17.56 -5.82
N ASN A 82 -4.32 -16.35 -5.75
CA ASN A 82 -3.09 -16.08 -5.02
C ASN A 82 -3.15 -14.65 -4.45
N ASP A 83 -3.36 -14.52 -3.16
CA ASP A 83 -3.53 -13.23 -2.48
C ASP A 83 -2.30 -12.32 -2.58
N ALA A 84 -1.09 -12.90 -2.76
CA ALA A 84 0.12 -12.11 -3.03
C ALA A 84 -0.01 -11.23 -4.28
N LEU A 85 -0.86 -11.58 -5.25
CA LEU A 85 -1.15 -10.74 -6.42
C LEU A 85 -1.84 -9.42 -6.05
N ALA A 86 -2.62 -9.41 -4.95
CA ALA A 86 -3.34 -8.23 -4.50
C ALA A 86 -2.53 -7.38 -3.51
N ILE A 87 -1.71 -8.00 -2.63
CA ILE A 87 -1.14 -7.33 -1.46
C ILE A 87 0.39 -7.23 -1.47
N ALA A 88 1.09 -8.08 -2.22
CA ALA A 88 2.56 -8.16 -2.16
C ALA A 88 3.25 -8.04 -3.53
N THR A 89 2.51 -8.14 -4.64
CA THR A 89 3.10 -8.03 -5.98
C THR A 89 3.17 -6.57 -6.41
N ALA A 90 4.37 -6.10 -6.72
CA ALA A 90 4.56 -4.77 -7.30
C ALA A 90 4.19 -4.78 -8.79
N TYR A 91 3.33 -3.85 -9.19
CA TYR A 91 2.95 -3.61 -10.58
C TYR A 91 3.35 -2.22 -11.02
N PRO A 92 3.71 -2.00 -12.32
CA PRO A 92 3.81 -0.66 -12.86
C PRO A 92 2.47 0.07 -12.73
N PRO A 93 2.40 1.21 -12.02
CA PRO A 93 1.14 1.88 -11.74
C PRO A 93 0.51 2.55 -12.98
N GLY A 94 1.27 2.69 -14.05
CA GLY A 94 0.83 3.44 -15.23
C GLY A 94 0.45 4.88 -14.87
N SER A 95 -0.56 5.41 -15.55
CA SER A 95 -1.03 6.79 -15.31
C SER A 95 -1.77 6.98 -13.98
N ALA A 96 -2.11 5.92 -13.26
CA ALA A 96 -2.72 6.02 -11.93
C ALA A 96 -1.80 6.71 -10.89
N ILE A 97 -0.48 6.75 -11.13
CA ILE A 97 0.47 7.45 -10.27
C ILE A 97 0.43 8.99 -10.42
N LYS A 98 -0.11 9.52 -11.52
CA LYS A 98 -0.04 10.96 -11.83
C LYS A 98 -0.66 11.88 -10.79
N PRO A 99 -1.81 11.57 -10.16
CA PRO A 99 -2.33 12.39 -9.07
C PRO A 99 -1.35 12.49 -7.88
N ALA A 100 -0.69 11.39 -7.51
CA ALA A 100 0.33 11.42 -6.45
C ALA A 100 1.56 12.23 -6.87
N GLN A 101 2.03 12.07 -8.11
CA GLN A 101 3.12 12.90 -8.65
C GLN A 101 2.76 14.39 -8.66
N ALA A 102 1.52 14.74 -9.01
CA ALA A 102 1.05 16.12 -8.98
C ALA A 102 1.13 16.73 -7.58
N LEU A 103 0.72 15.98 -6.54
CA LEU A 103 0.84 16.41 -5.16
C LEU A 103 2.31 16.66 -4.78
N VAL A 104 3.21 15.76 -5.14
CA VAL A 104 4.65 15.93 -4.89
C VAL A 104 5.16 17.19 -5.60
N PHE A 105 4.89 17.37 -6.88
CA PHE A 105 5.38 18.54 -7.63
C PHE A 105 4.87 19.86 -7.10
N LEU A 106 3.61 19.88 -6.63
CA LEU A 106 3.02 21.07 -5.98
C LEU A 106 3.64 21.35 -4.61
N SER A 107 3.75 20.33 -3.76
CA SER A 107 4.31 20.47 -2.40
C SER A 107 5.78 20.88 -2.44
N GLU A 108 6.53 20.36 -3.40
CA GLU A 108 7.92 20.69 -3.63
C GLU A 108 8.13 22.03 -4.36
N GLY A 109 7.06 22.70 -4.80
CA GLY A 109 7.12 23.96 -5.55
C GLY A 109 7.79 23.83 -6.92
N ILE A 110 7.82 22.64 -7.49
CA ILE A 110 8.36 22.38 -8.83
C ILE A 110 7.47 22.98 -9.91
N VAL A 111 6.17 22.92 -9.68
CA VAL A 111 5.14 23.52 -10.54
C VAL A 111 4.09 24.26 -9.70
N LYS A 112 3.33 25.11 -10.38
CA LYS A 112 2.10 25.71 -9.86
C LYS A 112 0.90 25.13 -10.60
N PRO A 113 -0.35 25.23 -10.07
CA PRO A 113 -1.55 24.72 -10.75
C PRO A 113 -1.72 25.25 -12.19
N ASP A 114 -1.29 26.46 -12.44
CA ASP A 114 -1.37 27.17 -13.72
C ASP A 114 -0.13 27.00 -14.62
N THR A 115 0.89 26.24 -14.17
CA THR A 115 2.11 25.96 -14.95
C THR A 115 1.75 25.23 -16.24
N LYS A 116 1.93 25.90 -17.36
CA LYS A 116 1.65 25.36 -18.71
C LYS A 116 2.90 24.71 -19.29
N ILE A 117 2.76 23.48 -19.77
CA ILE A 117 3.82 22.73 -20.43
C ILE A 117 3.35 22.28 -21.82
N ALA A 118 4.12 22.63 -22.84
CA ALA A 118 3.84 22.20 -24.20
C ALA A 118 4.17 20.73 -24.43
N CYS A 119 3.23 20.03 -25.06
CA CYS A 119 3.36 18.66 -25.54
C CYS A 119 3.32 18.65 -27.08
N HIS A 120 4.28 17.98 -27.71
CA HIS A 120 4.34 17.74 -29.14
C HIS A 120 4.36 16.23 -29.37
N ASP A 121 3.16 15.60 -29.38
CA ASP A 121 2.93 14.16 -29.60
C ASP A 121 3.65 13.22 -28.61
N GLY A 122 4.20 13.76 -27.53
CA GLY A 122 4.87 12.98 -26.50
C GLY A 122 6.14 13.61 -25.95
N PHE A 123 6.78 12.87 -25.06
CA PHE A 123 8.03 13.22 -24.40
C PHE A 123 9.21 12.54 -25.10
N ARG A 124 10.31 13.28 -25.23
CA ARG A 124 11.59 12.78 -25.74
C ARG A 124 12.72 13.32 -24.90
N ASP A 125 13.61 12.43 -24.48
CA ASP A 125 14.86 12.77 -23.80
C ASP A 125 15.88 11.66 -24.08
N GLY A 126 16.92 11.99 -24.86
CA GLY A 126 17.86 11.01 -25.38
C GLY A 126 17.15 9.87 -26.12
N ASN A 127 17.35 8.64 -25.65
CA ASN A 127 16.72 7.44 -26.20
C ASN A 127 15.30 7.17 -25.65
N ILE A 128 14.88 7.94 -24.65
CA ILE A 128 13.55 7.77 -24.03
C ILE A 128 12.51 8.46 -24.91
N LYS A 129 11.51 7.69 -25.35
CA LYS A 129 10.38 8.19 -26.13
C LYS A 129 9.10 7.68 -25.54
N VAL A 130 8.23 8.57 -25.06
CA VAL A 130 6.93 8.24 -24.49
C VAL A 130 5.86 9.03 -25.24
N LYS A 131 4.97 8.33 -25.94
CA LYS A 131 3.88 8.95 -26.70
C LYS A 131 2.81 9.52 -25.77
N CYS A 132 2.14 10.58 -26.22
CA CYS A 132 0.88 11.06 -25.67
C CYS A 132 -0.27 10.77 -26.64
N HIS A 133 -1.50 10.71 -26.11
CA HIS A 133 -2.68 10.79 -26.95
C HIS A 133 -2.78 12.20 -27.54
N PRO A 134 -3.39 12.38 -28.71
CA PRO A 134 -3.68 13.70 -29.26
C PRO A 134 -4.53 14.52 -28.28
N HIS A 135 -4.09 15.73 -27.95
CA HIS A 135 -4.80 16.65 -27.07
C HIS A 135 -4.37 18.10 -27.33
N TYR A 136 -5.12 19.04 -26.77
CA TYR A 136 -4.74 20.45 -26.80
C TYR A 136 -3.40 20.67 -26.06
N SER A 137 -2.64 21.67 -26.52
CA SER A 137 -1.32 22.01 -25.94
C SER A 137 -1.07 23.51 -26.10
N PRO A 138 -0.49 24.21 -25.09
CA PRO A 138 0.02 23.68 -23.82
C PRO A 138 -1.08 23.48 -22.77
N GLU A 139 -0.93 22.46 -21.92
CA GLU A 139 -1.83 22.19 -20.81
C GLU A 139 -1.27 22.67 -19.47
N ALA A 140 -2.16 23.13 -18.59
CA ALA A 140 -1.92 23.29 -17.16
C ALA A 140 -2.20 21.98 -16.41
N LEU A 141 -1.95 21.94 -15.10
CA LEU A 141 -2.03 20.70 -14.31
C LEU A 141 -3.38 19.97 -14.46
N ALA A 142 -4.50 20.68 -14.32
CA ALA A 142 -5.83 20.05 -14.42
C ALA A 142 -6.08 19.43 -15.81
N GLY A 143 -5.74 20.15 -16.88
CA GLY A 143 -5.82 19.64 -18.25
C GLY A 143 -4.87 18.45 -18.46
N ALA A 144 -3.64 18.56 -17.99
CA ALA A 144 -2.64 17.48 -18.11
C ALA A 144 -3.08 16.19 -17.38
N LEU A 145 -3.77 16.30 -16.25
CA LEU A 145 -4.38 15.16 -15.56
C LEU A 145 -5.55 14.58 -16.36
N ALA A 146 -6.47 15.45 -16.83
CA ALA A 146 -7.65 15.03 -17.57
C ALA A 146 -7.33 14.25 -18.83
N VAL A 147 -6.31 14.70 -19.58
CA VAL A 147 -5.84 14.05 -20.83
C VAL A 147 -4.69 13.06 -20.60
N SER A 148 -4.28 12.87 -19.35
CA SER A 148 -3.17 11.98 -19.00
C SER A 148 -1.86 12.29 -19.75
N CYS A 149 -1.48 13.57 -19.89
CA CYS A 149 -0.33 14.01 -20.68
C CYS A 149 1.00 13.54 -20.11
N ASN A 150 1.64 12.57 -20.74
CA ASN A 150 2.94 12.05 -20.29
C ASN A 150 4.03 13.12 -20.35
N THR A 151 4.02 13.99 -21.35
CA THR A 151 5.02 15.05 -21.51
C THR A 151 4.99 16.00 -20.31
N TRP A 152 3.80 16.40 -19.83
CA TRP A 152 3.68 17.32 -18.71
C TRP A 152 4.32 16.73 -17.45
N PHE A 153 3.99 15.47 -17.13
CA PHE A 153 4.49 14.80 -15.92
C PHE A 153 5.98 14.48 -16.00
N LEU A 154 6.48 14.01 -17.15
CA LEU A 154 7.89 13.68 -17.31
C LEU A 154 8.79 14.93 -17.34
N LYS A 155 8.35 16.04 -17.94
CA LYS A 155 9.09 17.32 -17.89
C LYS A 155 9.12 17.88 -16.45
N SER A 156 8.00 17.80 -15.72
CA SER A 156 7.97 18.22 -14.32
C SER A 156 8.88 17.37 -13.45
N TYR A 157 8.91 16.06 -13.68
CA TYR A 157 9.82 15.14 -12.99
C TYR A 157 11.29 15.45 -13.29
N LEU A 158 11.64 15.68 -14.56
CA LEU A 158 13.00 16.10 -14.92
C LEU A 158 13.37 17.45 -14.30
N SER A 159 12.44 18.40 -14.23
CA SER A 159 12.67 19.67 -13.56
C SER A 159 12.98 19.47 -12.07
N MET A 160 12.29 18.54 -11.41
CA MET A 160 12.59 18.15 -10.04
C MET A 160 13.98 17.54 -9.92
N LEU A 161 14.31 16.54 -10.73
CA LEU A 161 15.62 15.87 -10.71
C LEU A 161 16.79 16.82 -10.97
N ASN A 162 16.59 17.80 -11.85
CA ASN A 162 17.64 18.75 -12.24
C ASN A 162 17.75 19.93 -11.25
N ASN A 163 16.89 20.03 -10.26
CA ASN A 163 16.96 21.07 -9.23
C ASN A 163 18.00 20.69 -8.15
N THR A 164 19.25 20.59 -8.57
CA THR A 164 20.38 20.24 -7.68
C THR A 164 20.65 21.31 -6.63
N GLN A 165 20.20 22.55 -6.87
CA GLN A 165 20.28 23.62 -5.88
C GLN A 165 19.40 23.32 -4.66
N LYS A 166 18.22 22.73 -4.87
CA LYS A 166 17.30 22.35 -3.81
C LYS A 166 17.69 21.02 -3.16
N TYR A 167 18.03 20.01 -3.95
CA TYR A 167 18.20 18.64 -3.49
C TYR A 167 19.67 18.20 -3.34
N GLY A 168 20.61 18.98 -3.86
CA GLY A 168 22.04 18.63 -3.86
C GLY A 168 22.45 17.66 -4.98
N SER A 169 21.64 16.62 -5.25
CA SER A 169 21.84 15.69 -6.37
C SER A 169 20.52 15.13 -6.91
N LYS A 170 20.56 14.49 -8.08
CA LYS A 170 19.38 13.84 -8.68
C LYS A 170 18.88 12.66 -7.82
N GLU A 171 19.78 11.91 -7.22
CA GLU A 171 19.47 10.77 -6.37
C GLU A 171 18.70 11.23 -5.11
N LYS A 172 19.13 12.34 -4.51
CA LYS A 172 18.44 12.92 -3.34
C LYS A 172 17.08 13.53 -3.65
N ALA A 173 16.80 13.83 -4.91
CA ALA A 173 15.49 14.34 -5.30
C ALA A 173 14.39 13.25 -5.28
N VAL A 174 14.75 11.98 -5.17
CA VAL A 174 13.81 10.83 -5.20
C VAL A 174 13.85 9.97 -3.93
N THR A 175 14.62 10.36 -2.93
CA THR A 175 14.66 9.76 -1.58
C THR A 175 13.95 10.62 -0.56
#